data_b0e5154dab6f7bb66e9feae5e404220b
#
_entry.id   b0e5154dab6f7bb66e9feae5e404220b
#
_cell.length_a   1.000
_cell.length_b   1.000
_cell.length_c   1.000
_cell.angle_alpha   90.00
_cell.angle_beta   90.00
_cell.angle_gamma   90.00
#
_symmetry.space_group_name_H-M   'P 1'
#
loop_
_entity.id
_entity.type
_entity.pdbx_description
1 polymer ?
#
loop_
_entity_poly.entity_id
_entity_poly.type
_entity_poly.pdbx_seq_one_letter_code
_entity_poly.pdbx_strand_id
1 'polypeptide(L)'
;MVGVTGLLLLDEAALLLGMALTGQWNWSYLPLHLCSINVFVCLYNTLFDQNWCKEELYALCIPGAALALLCPSWLDVPSWWTLINLHSISIHALLVLYPVLLVVGGYRPSVRRVPQVLAFLFGSALPIYFLNKPLCTNFYFLNNPYGNVITTAFTNLLGEKYYILGFLPAIAAALALMYLPWVVAARRK
;
A
#
# COMPACT_ATOMS: atom_id res chain seq x y z
N MET A 1 10.46 5.69 15.23
CA MET A 1 9.59 4.63 14.65
C MET A 1 8.36 4.40 15.50
N VAL A 2 8.48 4.17 16.83
CA VAL A 2 7.33 3.89 17.74
C VAL A 2 6.18 4.91 17.61
N GLY A 3 6.49 6.21 17.59
CA GLY A 3 5.46 7.25 17.46
C GLY A 3 4.68 7.18 16.14
N VAL A 4 5.36 6.95 15.00
CA VAL A 4 4.70 6.83 13.69
C VAL A 4 3.82 5.58 13.64
N THR A 5 4.31 4.45 14.19
CA THR A 5 3.52 3.22 14.29
C THR A 5 2.29 3.42 15.16
N GLY A 6 2.43 4.11 16.31
CA GLY A 6 1.30 4.43 17.17
C GLY A 6 0.24 5.27 16.45
N LEU A 7 0.65 6.28 15.68
CA LEU A 7 -0.26 7.10 14.87
C LEU A 7 -0.96 6.28 13.79
N LEU A 8 -0.24 5.39 13.07
CA LEU A 8 -0.82 4.49 12.07
C LEU A 8 -1.91 3.58 12.66
N LEU A 9 -1.64 2.99 13.82
CA LEU A 9 -2.60 2.11 14.49
C LEU A 9 -3.82 2.89 15.01
N LEU A 10 -3.61 4.08 15.55
CA LEU A 10 -4.70 4.94 16.01
C LEU A 10 -5.59 5.40 14.84
N ASP A 11 -4.99 5.76 13.72
CA ASP A 11 -5.69 6.20 12.53
C ASP A 11 -6.54 5.06 11.92
N GLU A 12 -5.99 3.85 11.79
CA GLU A 12 -6.73 2.66 11.35
C GLU A 12 -7.87 2.32 12.30
N ALA A 13 -7.61 2.33 13.63
CA ALA A 13 -8.63 2.07 14.63
C ALA A 13 -9.74 3.15 14.63
N ALA A 14 -9.39 4.41 14.42
CA ALA A 14 -10.35 5.52 14.35
C ALA A 14 -11.31 5.35 13.16
N LEU A 15 -10.81 4.93 11.99
CA LEU A 15 -11.66 4.61 10.85
C LEU A 15 -12.64 3.48 11.18
N LEU A 16 -12.13 2.34 11.66
CA LEU A 16 -12.96 1.16 11.94
C LEU A 16 -14.04 1.47 12.98
N LEU A 17 -13.66 2.13 14.08
CA LEU A 17 -14.60 2.53 15.14
C LEU A 17 -15.60 3.56 14.63
N GLY A 18 -15.15 4.56 13.88
CA GLY A 18 -16.03 5.60 13.33
C GLY A 18 -17.08 5.02 12.39
N MET A 19 -16.69 4.10 11.49
CA MET A 19 -17.64 3.42 10.60
C MET A 19 -18.61 2.51 11.36
N ALA A 20 -18.14 1.81 12.39
CA ALA A 20 -19.00 0.98 13.23
C ALA A 20 -20.01 1.83 14.03
N LEU A 21 -19.56 2.91 14.66
CA LEU A 21 -20.42 3.79 15.49
C LEU A 21 -21.46 4.57 14.66
N THR A 22 -21.13 4.92 13.42
CA THR A 22 -22.07 5.61 12.51
C THR A 22 -23.01 4.66 11.77
N GLY A 23 -22.89 3.33 11.96
CA GLY A 23 -23.67 2.32 11.25
C GLY A 23 -23.34 2.22 9.76
N GLN A 24 -22.24 2.82 9.31
CA GLN A 24 -21.77 2.80 7.91
C GLN A 24 -20.76 1.69 7.64
N TRP A 25 -20.51 0.83 8.64
CA TRP A 25 -19.54 -0.25 8.51
C TRP A 25 -19.96 -1.28 7.45
N ASN A 26 -19.01 -1.70 6.62
CA ASN A 26 -19.15 -2.83 5.70
C ASN A 26 -17.81 -3.57 5.55
N TRP A 27 -17.80 -4.71 4.89
CA TRP A 27 -16.62 -5.56 4.73
C TRP A 27 -15.45 -4.89 4.02
N SER A 28 -15.68 -3.85 3.20
CA SER A 28 -14.61 -3.12 2.51
C SER A 28 -13.74 -2.27 3.44
N TYR A 29 -14.18 -2.05 4.69
CA TYR A 29 -13.36 -1.37 5.71
C TYR A 29 -12.42 -2.31 6.47
N LEU A 30 -12.46 -3.62 6.22
CA LEU A 30 -11.43 -4.50 6.79
C LEU A 30 -10.04 -4.05 6.33
N PRO A 31 -9.02 -4.12 7.23
CA PRO A 31 -7.66 -3.67 6.93
C PRO A 31 -6.91 -4.67 6.04
N LEU A 32 -7.45 -4.96 4.86
CA LEU A 32 -6.94 -5.94 3.91
C LEU A 32 -6.44 -5.33 2.60
N HIS A 33 -6.53 -4.00 2.44
CA HIS A 33 -5.76 -3.31 1.40
C HIS A 33 -4.27 -3.34 1.72
N LEU A 34 -3.42 -3.28 0.70
CA LEU A 34 -1.96 -3.28 0.88
C LEU A 34 -1.50 -2.20 1.88
N CYS A 35 -2.13 -1.02 1.83
CA CYS A 35 -1.82 0.08 2.75
C CYS A 35 -2.11 -0.30 4.21
N SER A 36 -3.29 -0.86 4.50
CA SER A 36 -3.65 -1.28 5.86
C SER A 36 -2.79 -2.47 6.33
N ILE A 37 -2.46 -3.42 5.44
CA ILE A 37 -1.50 -4.50 5.77
C ILE A 37 -0.14 -3.90 6.14
N ASN A 38 0.31 -2.86 5.44
CA ASN A 38 1.58 -2.19 5.74
C ASN A 38 1.60 -1.49 7.11
N VAL A 39 0.44 -1.13 7.67
CA VAL A 39 0.37 -0.69 9.09
C VAL A 39 0.87 -1.79 10.02
N PHE A 40 0.42 -3.03 9.78
CA PHE A 40 0.86 -4.19 10.59
C PHE A 40 2.31 -4.58 10.29
N VAL A 41 2.80 -4.39 9.06
CA VAL A 41 4.24 -4.56 8.74
C VAL A 41 5.08 -3.50 9.45
N CYS A 42 4.62 -2.25 9.55
CA CYS A 42 5.27 -1.20 10.36
C CYS A 42 5.31 -1.58 11.85
N LEU A 43 4.20 -2.10 12.39
CA LEU A 43 4.15 -2.58 13.78
C LEU A 43 5.14 -3.72 13.98
N TYR A 44 5.11 -4.74 13.12
CA TYR A 44 6.02 -5.88 13.22
C TYR A 44 7.49 -5.43 13.12
N ASN A 45 7.82 -4.53 12.20
CA ASN A 45 9.17 -3.98 12.10
C ASN A 45 9.58 -3.17 13.34
N THR A 46 8.64 -2.43 13.93
CA THR A 46 8.92 -1.65 15.15
C THR A 46 9.25 -2.55 16.33
N LEU A 47 8.62 -3.73 16.41
CA LEU A 47 8.83 -4.71 17.49
C LEU A 47 10.06 -5.60 17.27
N PHE A 48 10.33 -6.01 16.02
CA PHE A 48 11.30 -7.06 15.72
C PHE A 48 12.46 -6.64 14.83
N ASP A 49 12.45 -5.42 14.29
CA ASP A 49 13.50 -4.81 13.46
C ASP A 49 13.97 -5.69 12.27
N GLN A 50 13.02 -6.24 11.51
CA GLN A 50 13.29 -7.22 10.46
C GLN A 50 13.64 -6.59 9.11
N ASN A 51 14.71 -7.04 8.48
CA ASN A 51 15.16 -6.51 7.19
C ASN A 51 14.17 -6.73 6.04
N TRP A 52 13.41 -7.82 6.05
CA TRP A 52 12.41 -8.07 5.02
C TRP A 52 11.24 -7.06 5.10
N CYS A 53 10.84 -6.66 6.33
CA CYS A 53 9.85 -5.61 6.52
C CYS A 53 10.34 -4.27 5.97
N LYS A 54 11.58 -3.90 6.32
CA LYS A 54 12.18 -2.64 5.84
C LYS A 54 12.25 -2.59 4.33
N GLU A 55 12.56 -3.74 3.69
CA GLU A 55 12.65 -3.83 2.25
C GLU A 55 11.28 -3.72 1.58
N GLU A 56 10.27 -4.41 2.11
CA GLU A 56 8.89 -4.36 1.66
C GLU A 56 8.34 -2.93 1.78
N LEU A 57 8.47 -2.33 2.97
CA LEU A 57 8.04 -0.96 3.23
C LEU A 57 8.73 0.06 2.32
N TYR A 58 10.00 -0.14 2.00
CA TYR A 58 10.71 0.69 1.05
C TYR A 58 10.19 0.48 -0.38
N ALA A 59 10.11 -0.77 -0.83
CA ALA A 59 9.93 -1.12 -2.23
C ALA A 59 8.47 -1.04 -2.72
N LEU A 60 7.50 -1.34 -1.85
CA LEU A 60 6.07 -1.36 -2.19
C LEU A 60 5.28 -0.27 -1.46
N CYS A 61 5.55 -0.06 -0.17
CA CYS A 61 4.76 0.88 0.62
C CYS A 61 4.99 2.33 0.16
N ILE A 62 6.25 2.77 -0.06
CA ILE A 62 6.50 4.14 -0.57
C ILE A 62 5.79 4.40 -1.89
N PRO A 63 6.05 3.64 -2.98
CA PRO A 63 5.42 3.96 -4.26
C PRO A 63 3.90 3.79 -4.23
N GLY A 64 3.37 2.79 -3.51
CA GLY A 64 1.94 2.58 -3.38
C GLY A 64 1.24 3.72 -2.63
N ALA A 65 1.76 4.11 -1.47
CA ALA A 65 1.18 5.19 -0.67
C ALA A 65 1.36 6.57 -1.35
N ALA A 66 2.51 6.83 -1.97
CA ALA A 66 2.73 8.05 -2.74
C ALA A 66 1.77 8.15 -3.92
N LEU A 67 1.53 7.05 -4.64
CA LEU A 67 0.59 7.01 -5.73
C LEU A 67 -0.85 7.24 -5.28
N ALA A 68 -1.24 6.70 -4.13
CA ALA A 68 -2.54 6.95 -3.52
C ALA A 68 -2.75 8.42 -3.14
N LEU A 69 -1.70 9.13 -2.71
CA LEU A 69 -1.76 10.56 -2.43
C LEU A 69 -1.81 11.41 -3.72
N LEU A 70 -1.11 10.99 -4.77
CA LEU A 70 -1.03 11.73 -6.04
C LEU A 70 -2.25 11.50 -6.93
N CYS A 71 -2.85 10.32 -6.86
CA CYS A 71 -4.00 9.90 -7.66
C CYS A 71 -5.11 9.38 -6.74
N PRO A 72 -5.68 10.24 -5.87
CA PRO A 72 -6.70 9.82 -4.93
C PRO A 72 -7.99 9.42 -5.64
N SER A 73 -8.38 8.16 -5.56
CA SER A 73 -9.62 7.65 -6.16
C SER A 73 -10.87 7.94 -5.32
N TRP A 74 -10.70 8.47 -4.11
CA TRP A 74 -11.80 8.79 -3.17
C TRP A 74 -12.27 10.25 -3.22
N LEU A 75 -11.65 11.10 -4.05
CA LEU A 75 -11.96 12.53 -4.14
C LEU A 75 -13.31 12.88 -4.79
N ASP A 76 -14.04 11.91 -5.29
CA ASP A 76 -15.39 12.11 -5.83
C ASP A 76 -16.45 12.38 -4.74
N VAL A 77 -16.04 12.50 -3.46
CA VAL A 77 -16.92 12.78 -2.33
C VAL A 77 -17.09 14.28 -2.15
N PRO A 78 -18.33 14.79 -1.92
CA PRO A 78 -18.64 16.23 -1.87
C PRO A 78 -17.91 17.04 -0.77
N SER A 79 -17.28 16.37 0.19
CA SER A 79 -16.62 17.01 1.32
C SER A 79 -15.25 16.41 1.61
N TRP A 80 -14.24 17.26 1.71
CA TRP A 80 -12.90 16.88 2.15
C TRP A 80 -12.83 16.42 3.61
N TRP A 81 -13.77 16.85 4.44
CA TRP A 81 -13.80 16.64 5.90
C TRP A 81 -14.54 15.36 6.30
N THR A 82 -14.60 14.36 5.43
CA THR A 82 -15.11 13.04 5.81
C THR A 82 -14.04 12.24 6.54
N LEU A 83 -14.47 11.36 7.44
CA LEU A 83 -13.57 10.47 8.17
C LEU A 83 -12.71 9.63 7.21
N ILE A 84 -13.30 9.15 6.10
CA ILE A 84 -12.60 8.37 5.07
C ILE A 84 -11.49 9.20 4.40
N ASN A 85 -11.78 10.44 4.02
CA ASN A 85 -10.80 11.30 3.35
C ASN A 85 -9.65 11.68 4.28
N LEU A 86 -9.96 12.03 5.53
CA LEU A 86 -8.95 12.35 6.54
C LEU A 86 -8.05 11.14 6.81
N HIS A 87 -8.65 9.97 7.08
CA HIS A 87 -7.92 8.71 7.24
C HIS A 87 -7.06 8.41 6.01
N SER A 88 -7.62 8.52 4.82
CA SER A 88 -6.87 8.17 3.61
C SER A 88 -5.64 9.07 3.40
N ILE A 89 -5.75 10.36 3.68
CA ILE A 89 -4.61 11.29 3.58
C ILE A 89 -3.59 10.99 4.67
N SER A 90 -4.02 10.89 5.93
CA SER A 90 -3.13 10.69 7.07
C SER A 90 -2.39 9.35 7.00
N ILE A 91 -3.09 8.25 6.72
CA ILE A 91 -2.47 6.92 6.68
C ILE A 91 -1.43 6.82 5.56
N HIS A 92 -1.73 7.31 4.36
CA HIS A 92 -0.77 7.25 3.26
C HIS A 92 0.44 8.17 3.50
N ALA A 93 0.24 9.35 4.09
CA ALA A 93 1.36 10.23 4.49
C ALA A 93 2.27 9.56 5.52
N LEU A 94 1.71 8.92 6.54
CA LEU A 94 2.45 8.19 7.57
C LEU A 94 3.15 6.94 7.00
N LEU A 95 2.52 6.25 6.05
CA LEU A 95 3.10 5.09 5.36
C LEU A 95 4.26 5.47 4.44
N VAL A 96 4.29 6.68 3.87
CA VAL A 96 5.47 7.20 3.18
C VAL A 96 6.54 7.61 4.19
N LEU A 97 6.15 8.30 5.26
CA LEU A 97 7.08 8.82 6.28
C LEU A 97 7.87 7.70 6.97
N TYR A 98 7.21 6.58 7.33
CA TYR A 98 7.84 5.50 8.07
C TYR A 98 9.09 4.92 7.35
N PRO A 99 9.00 4.41 6.10
CA PRO A 99 10.18 3.88 5.41
C PRO A 99 11.19 4.96 5.01
N VAL A 100 10.78 6.20 4.78
CA VAL A 100 11.71 7.32 4.57
C VAL A 100 12.58 7.52 5.82
N LEU A 101 11.98 7.48 7.02
CA LEU A 101 12.75 7.56 8.27
C LEU A 101 13.69 6.37 8.46
N LEU A 102 13.33 5.15 8.00
CA LEU A 102 14.25 4.01 7.99
C LEU A 102 15.49 4.29 7.13
N VAL A 103 15.30 4.80 5.92
CA VAL A 103 16.41 5.12 5.00
C VAL A 103 17.28 6.25 5.55
N VAL A 104 16.68 7.32 6.07
CA VAL A 104 17.39 8.42 6.73
C VAL A 104 18.16 7.91 7.97
N GLY A 105 17.54 6.99 8.72
CA GLY A 105 18.16 6.32 9.88
C GLY A 105 19.27 5.32 9.53
N GLY A 106 19.64 5.20 8.24
CA GLY A 106 20.79 4.41 7.82
C GLY A 106 20.44 3.09 7.14
N TYR A 107 19.16 2.70 7.03
CA TYR A 107 18.78 1.52 6.28
C TYR A 107 19.19 1.68 4.80
N ARG A 108 19.72 0.61 4.21
CA ARG A 108 20.16 0.58 2.80
C ARG A 108 19.41 -0.52 2.06
N PRO A 109 18.46 -0.15 1.17
CA PRO A 109 17.75 -1.09 0.32
C PRO A 109 18.69 -1.90 -0.57
N SER A 110 18.31 -3.15 -0.87
CA SER A 110 19.11 -4.06 -1.66
C SER A 110 18.29 -4.81 -2.69
N VAL A 111 18.66 -4.68 -3.97
CA VAL A 111 18.04 -5.43 -5.09
C VAL A 111 17.99 -6.93 -4.85
N ARG A 112 18.95 -7.48 -4.08
CA ARG A 112 18.99 -8.90 -3.74
C ARG A 112 17.78 -9.39 -2.94
N ARG A 113 17.04 -8.46 -2.32
CA ARG A 113 15.82 -8.77 -1.53
C ARG A 113 14.52 -8.62 -2.31
N VAL A 114 14.58 -8.17 -3.58
CA VAL A 114 13.39 -8.07 -4.46
C VAL A 114 12.58 -9.37 -4.49
N PRO A 115 13.18 -10.57 -4.56
CA PRO A 115 12.40 -11.81 -4.50
C PRO A 115 11.54 -11.96 -3.24
N GLN A 116 12.01 -11.47 -2.07
CA GLN A 116 11.25 -11.48 -0.82
C GLN A 116 10.07 -10.52 -0.87
N VAL A 117 10.29 -9.32 -1.46
CA VAL A 117 9.23 -8.31 -1.69
C VAL A 117 8.14 -8.86 -2.60
N LEU A 118 8.51 -9.51 -3.71
CA LEU A 118 7.55 -10.14 -4.62
C LEU A 118 6.83 -11.32 -3.97
N ALA A 119 7.54 -12.13 -3.18
CA ALA A 119 6.93 -13.23 -2.43
C ALA A 119 5.88 -12.71 -1.43
N PHE A 120 6.15 -11.60 -0.74
CA PHE A 120 5.17 -10.97 0.15
C PHE A 120 3.97 -10.45 -0.64
N LEU A 121 4.20 -9.71 -1.75
CA LEU A 121 3.14 -9.11 -2.56
C LEU A 121 2.21 -10.19 -3.13
N PHE A 122 2.76 -11.20 -3.82
CA PHE A 122 1.95 -12.26 -4.43
C PHE A 122 1.38 -13.23 -3.38
N GLY A 123 2.13 -13.48 -2.32
CA GLY A 123 1.69 -14.32 -1.19
C GLY A 123 0.51 -13.71 -0.43
N SER A 124 0.42 -12.38 -0.33
CA SER A 124 -0.74 -11.69 0.24
C SER A 124 -1.86 -11.50 -0.78
N ALA A 125 -1.55 -11.17 -2.03
CA ALA A 125 -2.55 -10.91 -3.06
C ALA A 125 -3.38 -12.16 -3.40
N LEU A 126 -2.76 -13.34 -3.44
CA LEU A 126 -3.43 -14.58 -3.80
C LEU A 126 -4.59 -14.95 -2.85
N PRO A 127 -4.40 -15.05 -1.51
CA PRO A 127 -5.52 -15.31 -0.61
C PRO A 127 -6.57 -14.19 -0.64
N ILE A 128 -6.16 -12.93 -0.79
CA ILE A 128 -7.08 -11.79 -0.87
C ILE A 128 -7.96 -11.87 -2.13
N TYR A 129 -7.42 -12.28 -3.26
CA TYR A 129 -8.23 -12.50 -4.48
C TYR A 129 -9.40 -13.46 -4.24
N PHE A 130 -9.17 -14.54 -3.50
CA PHE A 130 -10.23 -15.48 -3.16
C PHE A 130 -11.18 -14.96 -2.08
N LEU A 131 -10.65 -14.22 -1.11
CA LEU A 131 -11.44 -13.63 -0.02
C LEU A 131 -12.39 -12.53 -0.50
N ASN A 132 -12.00 -11.76 -1.51
CA ASN A 132 -12.83 -10.72 -2.10
C ASN A 132 -14.18 -11.28 -2.62
N LYS A 133 -14.20 -12.52 -3.11
CA LYS A 133 -15.40 -13.11 -3.72
C LYS A 133 -16.56 -13.29 -2.72
N PRO A 134 -16.40 -14.02 -1.60
CA PRO A 134 -17.48 -14.19 -0.63
C PRO A 134 -17.82 -12.89 0.13
N LEU A 135 -16.88 -11.97 0.30
CA LEU A 135 -17.09 -10.70 0.98
C LEU A 135 -17.67 -9.61 0.06
N CYS A 136 -17.74 -9.85 -1.24
CA CYS A 136 -18.13 -8.87 -2.26
C CYS A 136 -17.28 -7.58 -2.15
N THR A 137 -15.97 -7.73 -1.88
CA THR A 137 -15.00 -6.64 -1.72
C THR A 137 -14.02 -6.59 -2.89
N ASN A 138 -13.17 -5.56 -2.92
CA ASN A 138 -12.17 -5.38 -4.00
C ASN A 138 -10.79 -4.96 -3.44
N PHE A 139 -10.34 -5.62 -2.37
CA PHE A 139 -9.00 -5.39 -1.84
C PHE A 139 -7.94 -5.63 -2.90
N TYR A 140 -6.89 -4.82 -2.91
CA TYR A 140 -5.81 -4.80 -3.93
C TYR A 140 -6.32 -4.53 -5.36
N PHE A 141 -7.61 -4.18 -5.55
CA PHE A 141 -8.24 -4.00 -6.87
C PHE A 141 -8.14 -5.23 -7.79
N LEU A 142 -8.20 -6.45 -7.19
CA LEU A 142 -7.96 -7.70 -7.90
C LEU A 142 -9.18 -8.26 -8.62
N ASN A 143 -10.39 -7.90 -8.19
CA ASN A 143 -11.63 -8.51 -8.66
C ASN A 143 -12.49 -7.55 -9.50
N ASN A 144 -12.23 -6.25 -9.43
CA ASN A 144 -12.97 -5.23 -10.17
C ASN A 144 -12.00 -4.10 -10.57
N PRO A 145 -11.92 -3.73 -11.88
CA PRO A 145 -11.05 -2.66 -12.35
C PRO A 145 -11.56 -1.25 -12.04
N TYR A 146 -12.82 -1.11 -11.65
CA TYR A 146 -13.45 0.19 -11.43
C TYR A 146 -13.13 0.77 -10.05
N GLY A 147 -13.25 2.08 -9.92
CA GLY A 147 -12.99 2.78 -8.67
C GLY A 147 -11.54 3.20 -8.42
N ASN A 148 -10.64 2.97 -9.41
CA ASN A 148 -9.25 3.44 -9.35
C ASN A 148 -8.77 3.87 -10.73
N VAL A 149 -8.13 5.04 -10.82
CA VAL A 149 -7.66 5.62 -12.11
C VAL A 149 -6.67 4.71 -12.82
N ILE A 150 -5.81 4.01 -12.07
CA ILE A 150 -4.76 3.14 -12.62
C ILE A 150 -5.38 1.88 -13.22
N THR A 151 -6.27 1.21 -12.49
CA THR A 151 -6.96 0.02 -13.00
C THR A 151 -7.87 0.35 -14.16
N THR A 152 -8.49 1.54 -14.17
CA THR A 152 -9.24 2.05 -15.32
C THR A 152 -8.34 2.24 -16.54
N ALA A 153 -7.13 2.80 -16.37
CA ALA A 153 -6.17 2.91 -17.47
C ALA A 153 -5.74 1.53 -17.99
N PHE A 154 -5.51 0.55 -17.10
CA PHE A 154 -5.21 -0.83 -17.52
C PHE A 154 -6.38 -1.47 -18.27
N THR A 155 -7.62 -1.21 -17.83
CA THR A 155 -8.82 -1.69 -18.52
C THR A 155 -8.95 -1.11 -19.93
N ASN A 156 -8.66 0.17 -20.08
CA ASN A 156 -8.68 0.84 -21.41
C ASN A 156 -7.62 0.28 -22.37
N LEU A 157 -6.48 -0.20 -21.82
CA LEU A 157 -5.38 -0.73 -22.64
C LEU A 157 -5.53 -2.23 -22.92
N LEU A 158 -5.99 -3.02 -21.93
CA LEU A 158 -5.93 -4.49 -21.94
C LEU A 158 -7.32 -5.13 -21.96
N GLY A 159 -8.39 -4.35 -21.74
CA GLY A 159 -9.74 -4.84 -21.53
C GLY A 159 -10.00 -5.31 -20.10
N GLU A 160 -11.29 -5.40 -19.73
CA GLU A 160 -11.71 -5.76 -18.37
C GLU A 160 -11.19 -7.13 -17.90
N LYS A 161 -11.07 -8.08 -18.82
CA LYS A 161 -10.62 -9.45 -18.51
C LYS A 161 -9.13 -9.52 -18.12
N TYR A 162 -8.30 -8.63 -18.67
CA TYR A 162 -6.85 -8.71 -18.58
C TYR A 162 -6.21 -7.53 -17.84
N TYR A 163 -6.99 -6.60 -17.28
CA TYR A 163 -6.46 -5.42 -16.58
C TYR A 163 -5.44 -5.76 -15.49
N ILE A 164 -5.61 -6.91 -14.79
CA ILE A 164 -4.67 -7.39 -13.77
C ILE A 164 -3.24 -7.52 -14.31
N LEU A 165 -3.07 -7.88 -15.58
CA LEU A 165 -1.74 -7.99 -16.19
C LEU A 165 -1.02 -6.64 -16.25
N GLY A 166 -1.76 -5.53 -16.23
CA GLY A 166 -1.20 -4.18 -16.15
C GLY A 166 -0.43 -3.90 -14.86
N PHE A 167 -0.70 -4.63 -13.77
CA PHE A 167 0.09 -4.51 -12.55
C PHE A 167 1.53 -5.01 -12.71
N LEU A 168 1.80 -5.98 -13.59
CA LEU A 168 3.15 -6.53 -13.76
C LEU A 168 4.14 -5.47 -14.24
N PRO A 169 3.92 -4.74 -15.37
CA PRO A 169 4.81 -3.67 -15.77
C PRO A 169 4.82 -2.50 -14.78
N ALA A 170 3.70 -2.20 -14.11
CA ALA A 170 3.65 -1.15 -13.09
C ALA A 170 4.53 -1.49 -11.87
N ILE A 171 4.48 -2.73 -11.37
CA ILE A 171 5.35 -3.21 -10.30
C ILE A 171 6.81 -3.17 -10.73
N ALA A 172 7.11 -3.64 -11.94
CA ALA A 172 8.48 -3.61 -12.47
C ALA A 172 9.02 -2.17 -12.57
N ALA A 173 8.21 -1.23 -13.05
CA ALA A 173 8.57 0.18 -13.14
C ALA A 173 8.78 0.80 -11.74
N ALA A 174 7.89 0.52 -10.78
CA ALA A 174 8.03 0.98 -9.40
C ALA A 174 9.32 0.46 -8.75
N LEU A 175 9.59 -0.84 -8.88
CA LEU A 175 10.83 -1.44 -8.35
C LEU A 175 12.06 -0.84 -9.04
N ALA A 176 12.04 -0.66 -10.36
CA ALA A 176 13.15 -0.02 -11.08
C ALA A 176 13.38 1.40 -10.57
N LEU A 177 12.34 2.21 -10.40
CA LEU A 177 12.43 3.56 -9.87
C LEU A 177 13.02 3.58 -8.46
N MET A 178 12.59 2.69 -7.59
CA MET A 178 13.04 2.61 -6.20
C MET A 178 14.50 2.15 -6.07
N TYR A 179 14.94 1.19 -6.88
CA TYR A 179 16.27 0.60 -6.74
C TYR A 179 17.35 1.24 -7.61
N LEU A 180 16.99 1.90 -8.72
CA LEU A 180 17.95 2.51 -9.65
C LEU A 180 18.95 3.46 -8.95
N PRO A 181 18.54 4.36 -8.04
CA PRO A 181 19.47 5.24 -7.32
C PRO A 181 20.54 4.47 -6.54
N TRP A 182 20.17 3.37 -5.90
CA TRP A 182 21.08 2.54 -5.10
C TRP A 182 22.07 1.75 -5.97
N VAL A 183 21.61 1.22 -7.11
CA VAL A 183 22.45 0.51 -8.07
C VAL A 183 23.49 1.47 -8.67
N VAL A 184 23.07 2.68 -9.06
CA VAL A 184 23.97 3.70 -9.61
C VAL A 184 24.98 4.16 -8.55
N ALA A 185 24.52 4.41 -7.32
CA ALA A 185 25.42 4.82 -6.23
C ALA A 185 26.47 3.73 -5.88
N ALA A 186 26.06 2.45 -5.95
CA ALA A 186 26.98 1.33 -5.68
C ALA A 186 28.05 1.16 -6.76
N ARG A 187 27.79 1.54 -8.02
CA ARG A 187 28.76 1.46 -9.13
C ARG A 187 29.81 2.57 -9.11
N ARG A 188 29.56 3.66 -8.32
CA ARG A 188 30.46 4.81 -8.23
C ARG A 188 31.48 4.69 -7.10
N LYS A 189 31.40 3.64 -6.30
CA LYS A 189 32.38 3.26 -5.27
C LYS A 189 33.29 2.15 -5.73
#